data_cb4642f1c38164d764849f51a00f9782
#
_entry.id   cb4642f1c38164d764849f51a00f9782
#
_cell.length_a   1.000
_cell.length_b   1.000
_cell.length_c   1.000
_cell.angle_alpha   90.00
_cell.angle_beta   90.00
_cell.angle_gamma   90.00
#
_symmetry.space_group_name_H-M   'P 1'
#
loop_
_entity.id
_entity.type
_entity.pdbx_description
1 polymer ?
#
loop_
_entity_poly.entity_id
_entity_poly.type
_entity_poly.pdbx_seq_one_letter_code
_entity_poly.pdbx_strand_id
1 'polypeptide(L)'
;MALITATDLSLGYDSQVIVKDLNFKVERGDYLCIVGENGSGKTTLMRTLLHLKEPAGGQILTGDGLEANEIGYLPQQTVIQRDFPASVFEIVLSGCLGRRGFHPFYNKEERMLARTNMERMRISDLADRCYRELSGGQQQRVLLARALCATGKVLVLDEPVAALDPKATEEMYELISSLNREEKITIIMVTHDPEAPRKYATHELRFSQEVETIVL
;
A
#
# COMPACT_ATOMS: atom_id res chain seq x y z
N MET A 1 13.55 -14.92 -5.32
CA MET A 1 14.47 -13.78 -5.12
C MET A 1 13.74 -12.68 -4.40
N ALA A 2 14.41 -12.01 -3.45
CA ALA A 2 13.78 -10.92 -2.70
C ALA A 2 13.42 -9.76 -3.64
N LEU A 3 12.19 -9.25 -3.52
CA LEU A 3 11.73 -8.04 -4.19
C LEU A 3 12.28 -6.77 -3.53
N ILE A 4 12.41 -6.80 -2.20
CA ILE A 4 12.94 -5.71 -1.40
C ILE A 4 13.89 -6.29 -0.36
N THR A 5 15.07 -5.69 -0.22
CA THR A 5 16.03 -6.04 0.82
C THR A 5 16.49 -4.76 1.51
N ALA A 6 16.27 -4.66 2.81
CA ALA A 6 16.83 -3.63 3.66
C ALA A 6 18.07 -4.18 4.37
N THR A 7 19.18 -3.43 4.33
CA THR A 7 20.44 -3.80 4.96
C THR A 7 20.97 -2.65 5.79
N ASP A 8 21.15 -2.89 7.09
CA ASP A 8 21.63 -1.95 8.09
C ASP A 8 20.90 -0.59 8.05
N LEU A 9 19.61 -0.67 7.69
CA LEU A 9 18.78 0.49 7.41
C LEU A 9 18.55 1.30 8.67
N SER A 10 18.89 2.58 8.61
CA SER A 10 18.63 3.56 9.68
C SER A 10 17.62 4.59 9.20
N LEU A 11 16.59 4.82 9.99
CA LEU A 11 15.50 5.73 9.70
C LEU A 11 15.53 6.92 10.64
N GLY A 12 15.28 8.12 10.15
CA GLY A 12 15.29 9.32 11.00
C GLY A 12 14.62 10.52 10.36
N TYR A 13 14.47 11.58 11.14
CA TYR A 13 14.02 12.90 10.71
C TYR A 13 15.06 13.95 11.09
N ASP A 14 15.37 14.83 10.16
CA ASP A 14 16.39 15.87 10.27
C ASP A 14 17.74 15.31 10.73
N SER A 15 18.15 15.48 11.96
CA SER A 15 19.40 14.93 12.52
C SER A 15 19.17 13.81 13.55
N GLN A 16 17.91 13.42 13.78
CA GLN A 16 17.57 12.41 14.77
C GLN A 16 17.26 11.06 14.13
N VAL A 17 18.07 10.04 14.45
CA VAL A 17 17.80 8.65 14.06
C VAL A 17 16.79 8.04 15.03
N ILE A 18 15.70 7.49 14.49
CA ILE A 18 14.60 6.87 15.24
C ILE A 18 14.77 5.35 15.29
N VAL A 19 15.21 4.76 14.19
CA VAL A 19 15.43 3.32 14.05
C VAL A 19 16.83 3.11 13.48
N LYS A 20 17.56 2.13 14.00
CA LYS A 20 18.92 1.77 13.56
C LYS A 20 18.99 0.30 13.17
N ASP A 21 19.89 0.00 12.25
CA ASP A 21 20.33 -1.34 11.89
C ASP A 21 19.19 -2.31 11.54
N LEU A 22 18.13 -1.77 10.92
CA LEU A 22 16.98 -2.56 10.51
C LEU A 22 17.33 -3.43 9.30
N ASN A 23 17.18 -4.73 9.44
CA ASN A 23 17.44 -5.72 8.39
C ASN A 23 16.20 -6.56 8.15
N PHE A 24 15.68 -6.57 6.93
CA PHE A 24 14.57 -7.44 6.52
C PHE A 24 14.57 -7.69 5.02
N LYS A 25 13.83 -8.72 4.61
CA LYS A 25 13.61 -9.06 3.21
C LYS A 25 12.11 -9.26 2.97
N VAL A 26 11.67 -8.90 1.77
CA VAL A 26 10.32 -9.17 1.28
C VAL A 26 10.44 -9.93 -0.01
N GLU A 27 9.89 -11.13 -0.05
CA GLU A 27 9.88 -11.97 -1.24
C GLU A 27 8.56 -11.79 -2.02
N ARG A 28 8.54 -12.32 -3.22
CA ARG A 28 7.33 -12.27 -4.05
C ARG A 28 6.21 -13.10 -3.42
N GLY A 29 5.05 -12.48 -3.24
CA GLY A 29 3.88 -13.10 -2.62
C GLY A 29 3.87 -13.03 -1.09
N ASP A 30 4.85 -12.39 -0.46
CA ASP A 30 4.80 -12.14 0.97
C ASP A 30 3.68 -11.17 1.33
N TYR A 31 3.18 -11.32 2.56
CA TYR A 31 2.32 -10.37 3.22
C TYR A 31 3.00 -9.91 4.50
N LEU A 32 3.70 -8.76 4.41
CA LEU A 32 4.39 -8.14 5.54
C LEU A 32 3.46 -7.16 6.24
N CYS A 33 3.18 -7.40 7.53
CA CYS A 33 2.55 -6.43 8.41
C CYS A 33 3.60 -5.66 9.22
N ILE A 34 3.50 -4.34 9.21
CA ILE A 34 4.33 -3.43 10.01
C ILE A 34 3.46 -2.89 11.13
N VAL A 35 3.78 -3.24 12.37
CA VAL A 35 3.04 -2.85 13.57
C VAL A 35 3.91 -2.08 14.54
N GLY A 36 3.32 -1.29 15.41
CA GLY A 36 4.03 -0.54 16.46
C GLY A 36 3.29 0.74 16.87
N GLU A 37 3.82 1.39 17.88
CA GLU A 37 3.24 2.61 18.44
C GLU A 37 3.33 3.82 17.49
N ASN A 38 2.56 4.86 17.77
CA ASN A 38 2.65 6.12 17.04
C ASN A 38 4.04 6.76 17.26
N GLY A 39 4.63 7.27 16.18
CA GLY A 39 5.97 7.86 16.24
C GLY A 39 7.13 6.86 16.19
N SER A 40 6.89 5.55 16.17
CA SER A 40 7.95 4.53 16.15
C SER A 40 8.77 4.47 14.84
N GLY A 41 8.36 5.18 13.78
CA GLY A 41 9.10 5.20 12.52
C GLY A 41 8.43 4.48 11.35
N LYS A 42 7.24 3.88 11.52
CA LYS A 42 6.50 3.15 10.46
C LYS A 42 6.29 3.99 9.20
N THR A 43 5.77 5.20 9.35
CA THR A 43 5.57 6.13 8.22
C THR A 43 6.89 6.54 7.57
N THR A 44 7.97 6.65 8.35
CA THR A 44 9.31 6.92 7.82
C THR A 44 9.79 5.75 6.98
N LEU A 45 9.65 4.50 7.46
CA LEU A 45 9.96 3.31 6.68
C LEU A 45 9.14 3.27 5.38
N MET A 46 7.84 3.51 5.45
CA MET A 46 6.98 3.54 4.26
C MET A 46 7.48 4.54 3.21
N ARG A 47 7.80 5.77 3.64
CA ARG A 47 8.33 6.80 2.74
C ARG A 47 9.68 6.41 2.14
N THR A 48 10.53 5.72 2.91
CA THR A 48 11.82 5.24 2.42
C THR A 48 11.65 4.09 1.42
N LEU A 49 10.73 3.15 1.67
CA LEU A 49 10.36 2.09 0.73
C LEU A 49 9.81 2.62 -0.60
N LEU A 50 9.09 3.74 -0.55
CA LEU A 50 8.54 4.42 -1.73
C LEU A 50 9.53 5.38 -2.40
N HIS A 51 10.77 5.41 -1.96
CA HIS A 51 11.81 6.37 -2.41
C HIS A 51 11.39 7.85 -2.30
N LEU A 52 10.46 8.15 -1.38
CA LEU A 52 10.03 9.52 -1.06
C LEU A 52 10.90 10.18 -0.01
N LYS A 53 11.79 9.41 0.61
CA LYS A 53 12.74 9.85 1.61
C LYS A 53 13.99 8.98 1.58
N GLU A 54 15.16 9.62 1.64
CA GLU A 54 16.43 8.91 1.79
C GLU A 54 16.56 8.34 3.21
N PRO A 55 17.15 7.15 3.37
CA PRO A 55 17.48 6.61 4.68
C PRO A 55 18.55 7.46 5.38
N ALA A 56 18.56 7.44 6.71
CA ALA A 56 19.62 8.07 7.51
C ALA A 56 20.93 7.27 7.48
N GLY A 57 20.86 5.98 7.11
CA GLY A 57 22.01 5.08 6.94
C GLY A 57 21.56 3.76 6.38
N GLY A 58 22.49 2.92 5.94
CA GLY A 58 22.18 1.65 5.26
C GLY A 58 21.55 1.85 3.89
N GLN A 59 20.85 0.83 3.39
CA GLN A 59 20.26 0.89 2.05
C GLN A 59 19.01 0.00 1.92
N ILE A 60 18.16 0.37 0.96
CA ILE A 60 17.09 -0.48 0.46
C ILE A 60 17.39 -0.80 -1.01
N LEU A 61 17.42 -2.09 -1.31
CA LEU A 61 17.62 -2.58 -2.66
C LEU A 61 16.33 -3.22 -3.17
N THR A 62 15.92 -2.86 -4.37
CA THR A 62 14.87 -3.55 -5.12
C THR A 62 15.49 -4.62 -6.01
N GLY A 63 14.87 -5.79 -6.03
CA GLY A 63 15.32 -6.95 -6.81
C GLY A 63 14.22 -7.47 -7.75
N ASP A 64 14.49 -8.56 -8.44
CA ASP A 64 13.54 -9.27 -9.32
C ASP A 64 12.85 -8.35 -10.36
N GLY A 65 13.58 -7.32 -10.84
CA GLY A 65 13.07 -6.36 -11.81
C GLY A 65 11.93 -5.48 -11.30
N LEU A 66 11.85 -5.23 -10.00
CA LEU A 66 10.89 -4.28 -9.42
C LEU A 66 11.37 -2.84 -9.65
N GLU A 67 10.60 -2.08 -10.41
CA GLU A 67 10.82 -0.65 -10.60
C GLU A 67 9.98 0.18 -9.61
N ALA A 68 10.44 1.38 -9.25
CA ALA A 68 9.75 2.25 -8.29
C ALA A 68 8.31 2.61 -8.71
N ASN A 69 8.07 2.75 -10.03
CA ASN A 69 6.76 3.02 -10.61
C ASN A 69 5.82 1.78 -10.63
N GLU A 70 6.31 0.62 -10.23
CA GLU A 70 5.54 -0.62 -10.09
C GLU A 70 5.11 -0.92 -8.65
N ILE A 71 5.33 0.01 -7.73
CA ILE A 71 4.83 -0.06 -6.36
C ILE A 71 3.53 0.74 -6.28
N GLY A 72 2.43 0.04 -6.04
CA GLY A 72 1.14 0.67 -5.77
C GLY A 72 1.07 1.15 -4.33
N TYR A 73 0.67 2.39 -4.13
CA TYR A 73 0.58 2.97 -2.80
C TYR A 73 -0.84 3.43 -2.46
N LEU A 74 -1.34 2.96 -1.33
CA LEU A 74 -2.56 3.45 -0.70
C LEU A 74 -2.16 4.24 0.56
N PRO A 75 -2.20 5.57 0.51
CA PRO A 75 -1.87 6.42 1.66
C PRO A 75 -2.99 6.41 2.70
N GLN A 76 -2.64 6.74 3.93
CA GLN A 76 -3.62 7.06 4.96
C GLN A 76 -4.52 8.21 4.48
N GLN A 77 -5.83 7.99 4.51
CA GLN A 77 -6.80 8.94 3.95
C GLN A 77 -6.93 10.19 4.80
N THR A 78 -6.75 11.36 4.19
CA THR A 78 -6.97 12.67 4.82
C THR A 78 -8.39 13.18 4.56
N VAL A 79 -8.87 14.11 5.41
CA VAL A 79 -10.20 14.76 5.26
C VAL A 79 -10.34 15.43 3.90
N ILE A 80 -9.30 16.10 3.41
CA ILE A 80 -9.30 16.81 2.11
C ILE A 80 -9.47 15.83 0.94
N GLN A 81 -8.87 14.65 1.04
CA GLN A 81 -9.00 13.63 0.00
C GLN A 81 -10.42 13.05 -0.10
N ARG A 82 -11.18 13.06 1.00
CA ARG A 82 -12.57 12.57 1.02
C ARG A 82 -13.53 13.43 0.23
N ASP A 83 -13.22 14.70 0.06
CA ASP A 83 -14.10 15.70 -0.57
C ASP A 83 -13.77 15.95 -2.06
N PHE A 84 -12.98 15.08 -2.66
CA PHE A 84 -12.52 15.28 -4.04
C PHE A 84 -13.66 15.15 -5.06
N PRO A 85 -13.93 16.18 -5.89
CA PRO A 85 -15.10 16.21 -6.79
C PRO A 85 -14.82 15.54 -8.14
N ALA A 86 -14.43 14.25 -8.13
CA ALA A 86 -14.22 13.48 -9.35
C ALA A 86 -15.06 12.21 -9.32
N SER A 87 -15.33 11.64 -10.49
CA SER A 87 -15.97 10.33 -10.58
C SER A 87 -15.04 9.22 -10.07
N VAL A 88 -15.62 8.14 -9.60
CA VAL A 88 -14.89 6.94 -9.18
C VAL A 88 -13.97 6.45 -10.29
N PHE A 89 -14.47 6.40 -11.53
CA PHE A 89 -13.69 5.94 -12.68
C PHE A 89 -12.46 6.83 -12.93
N GLU A 90 -12.60 8.15 -12.84
CA GLU A 90 -11.47 9.09 -13.01
C GLU A 90 -10.40 8.90 -11.94
N ILE A 91 -10.81 8.70 -10.69
CA ILE A 91 -9.86 8.44 -9.60
C ILE A 91 -9.11 7.13 -9.83
N VAL A 92 -9.82 6.04 -10.14
CA VAL A 92 -9.18 4.74 -10.39
C VAL A 92 -8.22 4.83 -11.58
N LEU A 93 -8.67 5.44 -12.68
CA LEU A 93 -7.89 5.62 -13.90
C LEU A 93 -6.62 6.45 -13.67
N SER A 94 -6.66 7.41 -12.74
CA SER A 94 -5.47 8.20 -12.36
C SER A 94 -4.31 7.35 -11.82
N GLY A 95 -4.58 6.14 -11.34
CA GLY A 95 -3.55 5.20 -10.92
C GLY A 95 -2.62 4.74 -12.04
N CYS A 96 -3.06 4.83 -13.30
CA CYS A 96 -2.25 4.50 -14.46
C CYS A 96 -1.19 5.56 -14.83
N LEU A 97 -1.21 6.76 -14.19
CA LEU A 97 -0.34 7.88 -14.58
C LEU A 97 1.15 7.53 -14.55
N GLY A 98 1.60 6.78 -13.55
CA GLY A 98 3.01 6.38 -13.41
C GLY A 98 3.53 5.48 -14.54
N ARG A 99 2.63 4.83 -15.29
CA ARG A 99 2.96 3.89 -16.36
C ARG A 99 2.90 4.48 -17.77
N ARG A 100 2.36 5.71 -17.92
CA ARG A 100 1.98 6.30 -19.23
C ARG A 100 3.13 6.80 -20.08
N GLY A 101 4.31 7.07 -19.51
CA GLY A 101 5.33 7.80 -20.24
C GLY A 101 4.82 9.17 -20.70
N PHE A 102 5.04 9.54 -21.97
CA PHE A 102 4.70 10.86 -22.52
C PHE A 102 3.34 10.97 -23.23
N HIS A 103 2.42 10.03 -23.03
CA HIS A 103 1.11 10.07 -23.69
C HIS A 103 0.13 10.99 -22.94
N PRO A 104 -0.47 12.03 -23.60
CA PRO A 104 -1.35 13.00 -22.93
C PRO A 104 -2.74 12.42 -22.57
N PHE A 105 -3.20 11.37 -23.26
CA PHE A 105 -4.52 10.77 -23.06
C PHE A 105 -4.42 9.32 -22.63
N TYR A 106 -5.39 8.86 -21.82
CA TYR A 106 -5.51 7.46 -21.45
C TYR A 106 -5.91 6.58 -22.64
N ASN A 107 -5.16 5.52 -22.87
CA ASN A 107 -5.41 4.56 -23.92
C ASN A 107 -6.50 3.55 -23.53
N LYS A 108 -6.81 2.63 -24.45
CA LYS A 108 -7.86 1.62 -24.24
C LYS A 108 -7.45 0.60 -23.15
N GLU A 109 -6.18 0.26 -23.08
CA GLU A 109 -5.63 -0.72 -22.13
C GLU A 109 -5.69 -0.19 -20.70
N GLU A 110 -5.32 1.08 -20.48
CA GLU A 110 -5.41 1.76 -19.18
C GLU A 110 -6.85 1.86 -18.69
N ARG A 111 -7.78 2.19 -19.58
CA ARG A 111 -9.22 2.21 -19.26
C ARG A 111 -9.77 0.83 -18.92
N MET A 112 -9.31 -0.21 -19.62
CA MET A 112 -9.69 -1.59 -19.33
C MET A 112 -9.09 -2.04 -17.99
N LEU A 113 -7.83 -1.74 -17.72
CA LEU A 113 -7.19 -2.03 -16.43
C LEU A 113 -7.93 -1.38 -15.26
N ALA A 114 -8.32 -0.10 -15.42
CA ALA A 114 -9.13 0.60 -14.41
C ALA A 114 -10.46 -0.14 -14.15
N ARG A 115 -11.18 -0.51 -15.19
CA ARG A 115 -12.46 -1.27 -15.06
C ARG A 115 -12.27 -2.63 -14.39
N THR A 116 -11.24 -3.39 -14.78
CA THR A 116 -10.90 -4.67 -14.15
C THR A 116 -10.60 -4.50 -12.66
N ASN A 117 -9.85 -3.46 -12.27
CA ASN A 117 -9.57 -3.21 -10.86
C ASN A 117 -10.80 -2.72 -10.08
N MET A 118 -11.72 -2.00 -10.72
CA MET A 118 -13.02 -1.68 -10.12
C MET A 118 -13.87 -2.92 -9.88
N GLU A 119 -13.85 -3.87 -10.82
CA GLU A 119 -14.56 -5.15 -10.68
C GLU A 119 -13.98 -5.98 -9.52
N ARG A 120 -12.66 -6.10 -9.43
CA ARG A 120 -11.94 -6.74 -8.30
C ARG A 120 -12.35 -6.14 -6.95
N MET A 121 -12.49 -4.82 -6.89
CA MET A 121 -12.89 -4.11 -5.66
C MET A 121 -14.40 -4.06 -5.46
N ARG A 122 -15.20 -4.66 -6.36
CA ARG A 122 -16.68 -4.69 -6.32
C ARG A 122 -17.30 -3.30 -6.24
N ILE A 123 -16.84 -2.39 -7.11
CA ILE A 123 -17.27 -0.99 -7.21
C ILE A 123 -17.59 -0.56 -8.65
N SER A 124 -17.81 -1.51 -9.56
CA SER A 124 -18.10 -1.22 -10.98
C SER A 124 -19.40 -0.42 -11.19
N ASP A 125 -20.39 -0.67 -10.34
CA ASP A 125 -21.68 0.03 -10.31
C ASP A 125 -21.58 1.48 -9.84
N LEU A 126 -20.45 1.87 -9.25
CA LEU A 126 -20.18 3.22 -8.72
C LEU A 126 -19.38 4.07 -9.71
N ALA A 127 -19.04 3.58 -10.92
CA ALA A 127 -18.09 4.21 -11.85
C ALA A 127 -18.33 5.71 -12.09
N ASP A 128 -19.58 6.07 -12.29
CA ASP A 128 -19.99 7.44 -12.64
C ASP A 128 -20.40 8.29 -11.42
N ARG A 129 -20.39 7.68 -10.22
CA ARG A 129 -20.72 8.42 -8.98
C ARG A 129 -19.57 9.33 -8.57
N CYS A 130 -19.92 10.44 -7.92
CA CYS A 130 -18.95 11.35 -7.32
C CYS A 130 -18.31 10.68 -6.08
N TYR A 131 -16.99 10.68 -6.00
CA TYR A 131 -16.23 10.03 -4.92
C TYR A 131 -16.64 10.51 -3.52
N ARG A 132 -16.88 11.82 -3.34
CA ARG A 132 -17.30 12.40 -2.05
C ARG A 132 -18.65 11.90 -1.55
N GLU A 133 -19.49 11.31 -2.41
CA GLU A 133 -20.82 10.78 -2.06
C GLU A 133 -20.77 9.34 -1.57
N LEU A 134 -19.59 8.73 -1.59
CA LEU A 134 -19.38 7.35 -1.21
C LEU A 134 -19.23 7.19 0.31
N SER A 135 -19.61 6.03 0.84
CA SER A 135 -19.25 5.62 2.20
C SER A 135 -17.73 5.47 2.35
N GLY A 136 -17.21 5.56 3.58
CA GLY A 136 -15.78 5.39 3.84
C GLY A 136 -15.20 4.09 3.29
N GLY A 137 -15.90 2.97 3.46
CA GLY A 137 -15.50 1.67 2.89
C GLY A 137 -15.48 1.66 1.36
N GLN A 138 -16.46 2.30 0.71
CA GLN A 138 -16.46 2.43 -0.75
C GLN A 138 -15.30 3.33 -1.23
N GLN A 139 -15.06 4.44 -0.55
CA GLN A 139 -13.91 5.31 -0.85
C GLN A 139 -12.58 4.57 -0.74
N GLN A 140 -12.42 3.75 0.29
CA GLN A 140 -11.20 2.97 0.49
C GLN A 140 -11.00 1.92 -0.61
N ARG A 141 -12.08 1.26 -1.07
CA ARG A 141 -12.04 0.34 -2.22
C ARG A 141 -11.66 1.06 -3.53
N VAL A 142 -12.12 2.30 -3.73
CA VAL A 142 -11.72 3.13 -4.88
C VAL A 142 -10.22 3.42 -4.85
N LEU A 143 -9.67 3.80 -3.68
CA LEU A 143 -8.25 4.07 -3.54
C LEU A 143 -7.39 2.80 -3.71
N LEU A 144 -7.87 1.65 -3.25
CA LEU A 144 -7.20 0.37 -3.46
C LEU A 144 -7.22 -0.02 -4.95
N ALA A 145 -8.36 0.16 -5.66
CA ALA A 145 -8.44 -0.04 -7.10
C ALA A 145 -7.48 0.87 -7.87
N ARG A 146 -7.35 2.13 -7.44
CA ARG A 146 -6.38 3.08 -7.98
C ARG A 146 -4.94 2.61 -7.78
N ALA A 147 -4.59 2.13 -6.58
CA ALA A 147 -3.25 1.61 -6.29
C ALA A 147 -2.92 0.39 -7.16
N LEU A 148 -3.90 -0.51 -7.40
CA LEU A 148 -3.76 -1.65 -8.30
C LEU A 148 -3.54 -1.26 -9.77
N CYS A 149 -3.99 -0.10 -10.20
CA CYS A 149 -3.68 0.41 -11.54
C CYS A 149 -2.19 0.79 -11.70
N ALA A 150 -1.52 1.14 -10.61
CA ALA A 150 -0.09 1.45 -10.64
C ALA A 150 0.79 0.19 -10.66
N THR A 151 0.31 -0.96 -10.15
CA THR A 151 1.14 -2.15 -9.95
C THR A 151 0.39 -3.46 -10.20
N GLY A 152 1.16 -4.50 -10.53
CA GLY A 152 0.76 -5.90 -10.43
C GLY A 152 1.71 -6.72 -9.54
N LYS A 153 2.67 -6.06 -8.85
CA LYS A 153 3.75 -6.74 -8.10
C LYS A 153 3.69 -6.47 -6.60
N VAL A 154 3.67 -5.21 -6.19
CA VAL A 154 3.77 -4.81 -4.78
C VAL A 154 2.75 -3.74 -4.44
N LEU A 155 1.95 -3.96 -3.39
CA LEU A 155 1.07 -2.98 -2.78
C LEU A 155 1.59 -2.57 -1.41
N VAL A 156 1.75 -1.27 -1.22
CA VAL A 156 2.11 -0.64 0.05
C VAL A 156 0.89 0.07 0.59
N LEU A 157 0.40 -0.35 1.76
CA LEU A 157 -0.87 0.07 2.35
C LEU A 157 -0.63 0.74 3.71
N ASP A 158 -1.02 2.00 3.84
CA ASP A 158 -0.86 2.76 5.08
C ASP A 158 -2.22 2.88 5.79
N GLU A 159 -2.42 2.07 6.81
CA GLU A 159 -3.65 1.99 7.61
C GLU A 159 -4.92 1.84 6.75
N PRO A 160 -5.01 0.81 5.90
CA PRO A 160 -6.08 0.70 4.90
C PRO A 160 -7.49 0.58 5.47
N VAL A 161 -7.62 0.28 6.77
CA VAL A 161 -8.90 0.10 7.45
C VAL A 161 -9.19 1.17 8.50
N ALA A 162 -8.34 2.21 8.61
CA ALA A 162 -8.55 3.29 9.56
C ALA A 162 -9.90 3.98 9.34
N ALA A 163 -10.65 4.16 10.41
CA ALA A 163 -11.97 4.80 10.42
C ALA A 163 -13.07 4.05 9.63
N LEU A 164 -12.91 2.76 9.35
CA LEU A 164 -13.97 1.90 8.85
C LEU A 164 -14.77 1.27 10.01
N ASP A 165 -16.04 0.96 9.76
CA ASP A 165 -16.81 0.13 10.68
C ASP A 165 -16.30 -1.32 10.66
N PRO A 166 -16.63 -2.15 11.67
CA PRO A 166 -16.09 -3.50 11.79
C PRO A 166 -16.37 -4.39 10.58
N LYS A 167 -17.54 -4.27 9.94
CA LYS A 167 -17.90 -5.05 8.77
C LYS A 167 -17.08 -4.64 7.55
N ALA A 168 -16.98 -3.33 7.30
CA ALA A 168 -16.16 -2.81 6.20
C ALA A 168 -14.67 -3.12 6.39
N THR A 169 -14.20 -3.15 7.65
CA THR A 169 -12.84 -3.56 8.02
C THR A 169 -12.58 -5.02 7.62
N GLU A 170 -13.45 -5.94 8.00
CA GLU A 170 -13.31 -7.36 7.67
C GLU A 170 -13.34 -7.58 6.15
N GLU A 171 -14.32 -6.99 5.46
CA GLU A 171 -14.42 -7.05 4.00
C GLU A 171 -13.17 -6.51 3.30
N MET A 172 -12.56 -5.46 3.83
CA MET A 172 -11.33 -4.87 3.27
C MET A 172 -10.13 -5.81 3.46
N TYR A 173 -9.95 -6.38 4.65
CA TYR A 173 -8.89 -7.37 4.89
C TYR A 173 -9.05 -8.61 4.00
N GLU A 174 -10.26 -9.09 3.79
CA GLU A 174 -10.52 -10.22 2.90
C GLU A 174 -10.14 -9.89 1.44
N LEU A 175 -10.49 -8.70 0.94
CA LEU A 175 -10.09 -8.24 -0.39
C LEU A 175 -8.57 -8.18 -0.53
N ILE A 176 -7.86 -7.56 0.42
CA ILE A 176 -6.40 -7.48 0.41
C ILE A 176 -5.78 -8.88 0.47
N SER A 177 -6.32 -9.75 1.32
CA SER A 177 -5.83 -11.12 1.46
C SER A 177 -6.05 -11.96 0.20
N SER A 178 -7.18 -11.77 -0.53
CA SER A 178 -7.41 -12.46 -1.80
C SER A 178 -6.41 -12.02 -2.88
N LEU A 179 -6.09 -10.73 -2.97
CA LEU A 179 -5.04 -10.22 -3.87
C LEU A 179 -3.68 -10.90 -3.60
N ASN A 180 -3.33 -11.09 -2.35
CA ASN A 180 -2.09 -11.77 -2.00
C ASN A 180 -2.15 -13.28 -2.30
N ARG A 181 -3.17 -13.98 -1.84
CA ARG A 181 -3.24 -15.45 -1.92
C ARG A 181 -3.50 -15.95 -3.34
N GLU A 182 -4.39 -15.29 -4.08
CA GLU A 182 -4.87 -15.74 -5.38
C GLU A 182 -4.01 -15.17 -6.53
N GLU A 183 -3.63 -13.89 -6.42
CA GLU A 183 -2.91 -13.20 -7.48
C GLU A 183 -1.40 -13.05 -7.20
N LYS A 184 -0.94 -13.50 -6.02
CA LYS A 184 0.47 -13.42 -5.60
C LYS A 184 1.04 -11.99 -5.59
N ILE A 185 0.17 -11.00 -5.37
CA ILE A 185 0.60 -9.63 -5.15
C ILE A 185 1.26 -9.56 -3.77
N THR A 186 2.46 -9.02 -3.72
CA THR A 186 3.18 -8.79 -2.45
C THR A 186 2.54 -7.63 -1.71
N ILE A 187 2.22 -7.82 -0.44
CA ILE A 187 1.58 -6.80 0.40
C ILE A 187 2.57 -6.33 1.47
N ILE A 188 2.70 -5.02 1.63
CA ILE A 188 3.37 -4.38 2.76
C ILE A 188 2.34 -3.46 3.41
N MET A 189 1.90 -3.77 4.61
CA MET A 189 0.82 -3.06 5.26
C MET A 189 1.24 -2.53 6.63
N VAL A 190 1.06 -1.22 6.85
CA VAL A 190 1.09 -0.64 8.19
C VAL A 190 -0.30 -0.74 8.80
N THR A 191 -0.37 -1.24 10.02
CA THR A 191 -1.63 -1.34 10.76
C THR A 191 -1.42 -1.14 12.26
N HIS A 192 -2.45 -0.62 12.92
CA HIS A 192 -2.56 -0.57 14.39
C HIS A 192 -3.36 -1.75 14.97
N ASP A 193 -3.98 -2.55 14.11
CA ASP A 193 -4.72 -3.73 14.51
C ASP A 193 -3.74 -4.85 14.88
N PRO A 194 -3.64 -5.26 16.17
CA PRO A 194 -2.70 -6.28 16.62
C PRO A 194 -3.07 -7.69 16.16
N GLU A 195 -4.31 -7.92 15.74
CA GLU A 195 -4.78 -9.23 15.27
C GLU A 195 -4.54 -9.45 13.77
N ALA A 196 -4.43 -8.37 12.99
CA ALA A 196 -4.23 -8.43 11.54
C ALA A 196 -2.98 -9.25 11.15
N PRO A 197 -1.79 -9.09 11.79
CA PRO A 197 -0.63 -9.91 11.46
C PRO A 197 -0.90 -11.40 11.60
N ARG A 198 -1.49 -11.84 12.71
CA ARG A 198 -1.75 -13.25 12.98
C ARG A 198 -2.75 -13.88 12.00
N LYS A 199 -3.70 -13.09 11.50
CA LYS A 199 -4.78 -13.60 10.65
C LYS A 199 -4.39 -13.60 9.16
N TYR A 200 -3.57 -12.66 8.72
CA TYR A 200 -3.36 -12.41 7.29
C TYR A 200 -1.90 -12.43 6.85
N ALA A 201 -0.94 -12.08 7.70
CA ALA A 201 0.45 -11.90 7.31
C ALA A 201 1.25 -13.20 7.25
N THR A 202 2.30 -13.21 6.42
CA THR A 202 3.36 -14.22 6.45
C THR A 202 4.53 -13.78 7.32
N HIS A 203 4.70 -12.47 7.49
CA HIS A 203 5.76 -11.86 8.27
C HIS A 203 5.22 -10.63 9.02
N GLU A 204 5.74 -10.42 10.23
CA GLU A 204 5.48 -9.22 11.01
C GLU A 204 6.78 -8.49 11.28
N LEU A 205 6.78 -7.18 11.05
CA LEU A 205 7.84 -6.27 11.44
C LEU A 205 7.31 -5.40 12.59
N ARG A 206 7.75 -5.71 13.80
CA ARG A 206 7.28 -5.03 15.01
C ARG A 206 8.21 -3.91 15.40
N PHE A 207 7.72 -2.70 15.38
CA PHE A 207 8.40 -1.49 15.85
C PHE A 207 8.12 -1.30 17.33
N SER A 208 9.08 -1.69 18.17
CA SER A 208 9.13 -1.47 19.62
C SER A 208 10.38 -0.67 19.98
N GLN A 209 10.94 -0.83 21.18
CA GLN A 209 12.24 -0.27 21.53
C GLN A 209 13.37 -0.85 20.68
N GLU A 210 13.25 -2.12 20.28
CA GLU A 210 14.06 -2.76 19.24
C GLU A 210 13.10 -3.26 18.15
N VAL A 211 13.48 -3.15 16.88
CA VAL A 211 12.64 -3.61 15.77
C VAL A 211 12.91 -5.08 15.53
N GLU A 212 11.87 -5.89 15.60
CA GLU A 212 11.94 -7.34 15.42
C GLU A 212 11.20 -7.77 14.14
N THR A 213 11.78 -8.70 13.40
CA THR A 213 11.13 -9.39 12.28
C THR A 213 10.69 -10.78 12.76
N ILE A 214 9.39 -11.06 12.65
CA ILE A 214 8.79 -12.32 13.08
C ILE A 214 8.20 -12.99 11.83
N VAL A 215 8.57 -14.26 11.60
CA VAL A 215 7.92 -15.12 10.59
C VAL A 215 6.70 -15.76 11.27
N LEU A 216 5.55 -15.71 10.63
CA LEU A 216 4.26 -16.16 11.16
C LEU A 216 3.82 -17.49 10.53
#